data_d1199e6b5c028112ed4ec6569aaab455
#
_entry.id   d1199e6b5c028112ed4ec6569aaab455
#
_cell.length_a   1.000
_cell.length_b   1.000
_cell.length_c   1.000
_cell.angle_alpha   90.00
_cell.angle_beta   90.00
_cell.angle_gamma   90.00
#
_symmetry.space_group_name_H-M   'P 1'
#
loop_
_entity.id
_entity.type
_entity.pdbx_description
1 polymer ?
#
loop_
_entity_poly.entity_id
_entity_poly.type
_entity_poly.pdbx_seq_one_letter_code
_entity_poly.pdbx_strand_id
1 'polypeptide(L)'
;MLVAFLLPIIALSLESGTEADPLQAPIDIGDRRELFVDRLLIERLDNAALRLHEPVSGGVVIRLDKPWEGPGNFPMSVFEHGGRLLMYYRAMRVDTGDPLGVLCVAISEDGGETWAKPALGLVEWGGTRETNICANEQGRPLMVIPWLNTRPGVPEDQRIKAIHSEPLSGEAHTAYQDPAGPKRLVFWVSADGFTFRKLDPQPEMVSDLRNCFDGGNTLFWSEAEQQYVLYYRWYESEGGRGWRSMARATSKDLFHWSESIPMTYGDTPREEFYTNNTTPYFRAPHIYIAPAARFMEGRRVITDEQAAAIGLKASHGNFYGNDCSDAVLLTSRAGSTRYDRTFMETFIRPGPGAGNWVSRTNYPVTGILPAGPDRIQMFVARHYMQDSWHIERLLLRTDGFVSITAAWAGGEAVTRSLVFRGSRLEINYRTGAAGSVRVEIQDETDAPIPGRSLADCREIIGDEMDRVVTWQDGSDLSALAGRAVCLRFVLRDADLFSLRFRG
;
A
#
# COMPACT_ATOMS: atom_id res chain seq x y z
N MET A 1 72.30 -3.92 29.82
CA MET A 1 71.36 -3.61 30.89
C MET A 1 70.10 -3.10 30.25
N LEU A 2 69.15 -4.01 30.06
CA LEU A 2 67.81 -3.66 29.59
C LEU A 2 66.90 -3.59 30.81
N VAL A 3 66.31 -2.42 31.02
CA VAL A 3 65.29 -2.23 32.07
C VAL A 3 63.92 -2.34 31.42
N ALA A 4 63.17 -3.40 31.79
CA ALA A 4 61.83 -3.62 31.38
C ALA A 4 60.87 -2.88 32.32
N PHE A 5 60.03 -1.98 31.77
CA PHE A 5 58.91 -1.36 32.53
C PHE A 5 57.68 -2.25 32.37
N LEU A 6 57.22 -2.79 33.47
CA LEU A 6 55.89 -3.41 33.61
C LEU A 6 54.85 -2.31 33.92
N LEU A 7 53.86 -2.12 33.04
CA LEU A 7 52.66 -1.36 33.30
C LEU A 7 51.56 -2.30 33.84
N PRO A 8 50.80 -1.92 34.85
CA PRO A 8 49.67 -2.74 35.33
C PRO A 8 48.48 -2.66 34.41
N ILE A 9 47.95 -3.80 34.04
CA ILE A 9 46.66 -3.95 33.31
C ILE A 9 45.55 -3.73 34.35
N ILE A 10 44.84 -2.61 34.25
CA ILE A 10 43.60 -2.38 34.99
C ILE A 10 42.51 -3.14 34.22
N ALA A 11 42.00 -4.23 34.78
CA ALA A 11 40.82 -4.91 34.30
C ALA A 11 39.59 -4.06 34.68
N LEU A 12 39.00 -3.37 33.68
CA LEU A 12 37.65 -2.83 33.81
C LEU A 12 36.67 -3.99 33.72
N SER A 13 36.02 -4.33 34.82
CA SER A 13 34.82 -5.16 34.83
C SER A 13 33.68 -4.38 34.19
N LEU A 14 33.36 -4.71 32.93
CA LEU A 14 32.11 -4.37 32.31
C LEU A 14 31.01 -5.19 33.01
N GLU A 15 30.25 -4.56 33.88
CA GLU A 15 28.96 -5.08 34.30
C GLU A 15 28.07 -5.09 33.04
N SER A 16 27.82 -6.29 32.49
CA SER A 16 26.82 -6.53 31.48
C SER A 16 25.43 -6.34 32.12
N GLY A 17 24.94 -5.12 32.10
CA GLY A 17 23.52 -4.89 32.19
C GLY A 17 22.89 -5.60 31.01
N THR A 18 22.19 -6.69 31.26
CA THR A 18 21.33 -7.35 30.29
C THR A 18 20.20 -6.36 29.96
N GLU A 19 20.37 -5.52 28.93
CA GLU A 19 19.23 -4.95 28.25
C GLU A 19 18.36 -6.13 27.80
N ALA A 20 17.14 -6.18 28.31
CA ALA A 20 16.15 -7.16 27.87
C ALA A 20 16.07 -7.08 26.34
N ASP A 21 16.26 -8.22 25.68
CA ASP A 21 16.14 -8.32 24.22
C ASP A 21 14.77 -7.73 23.83
N PRO A 22 14.70 -6.68 23.00
CA PRO A 22 13.44 -6.06 22.58
C PRO A 22 12.50 -7.04 21.89
N LEU A 23 12.96 -8.25 21.52
CA LEU A 23 12.17 -9.35 21.03
C LEU A 23 11.41 -10.11 22.14
N GLN A 24 11.68 -9.89 23.42
CA GLN A 24 11.03 -10.58 24.54
C GLN A 24 9.89 -9.80 25.20
N ALA A 25 9.77 -8.49 24.96
CA ALA A 25 8.69 -7.70 25.52
C ALA A 25 7.34 -8.05 24.84
N PRO A 26 6.23 -8.17 25.62
CA PRO A 26 4.90 -8.37 25.06
C PRO A 26 4.51 -7.25 24.10
N ILE A 27 3.84 -7.59 23.00
CA ILE A 27 3.39 -6.63 21.99
C ILE A 27 2.06 -6.02 22.46
N ASP A 28 2.02 -4.71 22.72
CA ASP A 28 0.75 -4.02 23.00
C ASP A 28 -0.04 -3.82 21.71
N ILE A 29 -1.09 -4.61 21.53
CA ILE A 29 -2.03 -4.48 20.42
C ILE A 29 -3.27 -3.65 20.78
N GLY A 30 -3.46 -3.31 22.05
CA GLY A 30 -4.62 -2.55 22.51
C GLY A 30 -5.94 -3.21 22.11
N ASP A 31 -6.82 -2.41 21.52
CA ASP A 31 -8.11 -2.85 20.94
C ASP A 31 -8.13 -2.75 19.39
N ARG A 32 -6.98 -2.54 18.79
CA ARG A 32 -6.85 -2.43 17.35
C ARG A 32 -6.88 -3.82 16.67
N ARG A 33 -7.30 -3.81 15.41
CA ARG A 33 -7.29 -5.02 14.57
C ARG A 33 -5.87 -5.29 14.08
N GLU A 34 -5.43 -6.51 14.18
CA GLU A 34 -4.16 -6.99 13.66
C GLU A 34 -4.38 -7.97 12.49
N LEU A 35 -3.63 -7.77 11.41
CA LEU A 35 -3.58 -8.64 10.25
C LEU A 35 -2.26 -9.42 10.24
N PHE A 36 -2.27 -10.62 9.67
CA PHE A 36 -1.08 -11.47 9.54
C PHE A 36 -0.26 -11.16 8.27
N VAL A 37 -0.17 -9.88 7.91
CA VAL A 37 0.53 -9.41 6.69
C VAL A 37 2.05 -9.42 6.81
N ASP A 38 2.55 -9.61 8.01
CA ASP A 38 3.95 -9.78 8.38
C ASP A 38 4.08 -10.85 9.48
N ARG A 39 5.29 -11.06 9.97
CA ARG A 39 5.55 -12.03 11.05
C ARG A 39 5.55 -11.42 12.46
N LEU A 40 5.15 -10.16 12.63
CA LEU A 40 5.27 -9.46 13.93
C LEU A 40 4.62 -10.25 15.07
N LEU A 41 3.40 -10.74 14.87
CA LEU A 41 2.64 -11.44 15.91
C LEU A 41 2.94 -12.93 16.00
N ILE A 42 3.70 -13.50 15.07
CA ILE A 42 3.85 -14.95 14.95
C ILE A 42 5.09 -15.40 15.68
N GLU A 43 4.92 -16.25 16.68
CA GLU A 43 5.99 -16.97 17.34
C GLU A 43 6.30 -18.29 16.60
N ARG A 44 5.26 -19.10 16.33
CA ARG A 44 5.43 -20.43 15.78
C ARG A 44 4.28 -20.81 14.84
N LEU A 45 4.61 -21.51 13.78
CA LEU A 45 3.68 -22.17 12.86
C LEU A 45 4.07 -23.63 12.71
N ASP A 46 3.14 -24.55 13.03
CA ASP A 46 3.32 -26.00 12.90
C ASP A 46 2.27 -26.55 11.94
N ASN A 47 2.70 -27.13 10.82
CA ASN A 47 1.83 -27.56 9.72
C ASN A 47 0.84 -26.48 9.25
N ALA A 48 1.15 -25.21 9.54
CA ALA A 48 0.46 -24.03 9.10
C ALA A 48 1.45 -23.09 8.40
N ALA A 49 0.96 -22.20 7.54
CA ALA A 49 1.80 -21.26 6.82
C ALA A 49 1.10 -19.92 6.62
N LEU A 50 1.87 -18.86 6.44
CA LEU A 50 1.35 -17.61 5.88
C LEU A 50 1.10 -17.80 4.38
N ARG A 51 -0.08 -17.41 3.93
CA ARG A 51 -0.48 -17.49 2.53
C ARG A 51 -0.93 -16.13 1.99
N LEU A 52 -0.25 -15.67 0.95
CA LEU A 52 -0.67 -14.51 0.17
C LEU A 52 -1.89 -14.87 -0.67
N HIS A 53 -2.91 -14.00 -0.68
CA HIS A 53 -4.10 -14.15 -1.52
C HIS A 53 -4.06 -13.16 -2.67
N GLU A 54 -4.24 -13.67 -3.88
CA GLU A 54 -4.33 -12.84 -5.07
C GLU A 54 -5.74 -12.25 -5.19
N PRO A 55 -5.88 -10.95 -5.53
CA PRO A 55 -7.18 -10.38 -5.80
C PRO A 55 -7.76 -10.96 -7.11
N VAL A 56 -9.07 -11.08 -7.16
CA VAL A 56 -9.79 -11.59 -8.34
C VAL A 56 -10.35 -10.44 -9.16
N SER A 57 -10.47 -10.63 -10.48
CA SER A 57 -11.06 -9.66 -11.39
C SER A 57 -12.52 -9.38 -11.04
N GLY A 58 -12.86 -8.10 -10.91
CA GLY A 58 -14.22 -7.57 -10.85
C GLY A 58 -14.66 -6.93 -12.17
N GLY A 59 -13.86 -7.11 -13.24
CA GLY A 59 -14.15 -6.60 -14.59
C GLY A 59 -13.51 -5.24 -14.90
N VAL A 60 -13.58 -4.87 -16.15
CA VAL A 60 -13.05 -3.61 -16.67
C VAL A 60 -14.03 -2.48 -16.39
N VAL A 61 -13.53 -1.42 -15.73
CA VAL A 61 -14.36 -0.29 -15.28
C VAL A 61 -14.10 1.01 -16.06
N ILE A 62 -12.90 1.21 -16.60
CA ILE A 62 -12.56 2.38 -17.43
C ILE A 62 -11.84 1.91 -18.69
N ARG A 63 -12.27 2.42 -19.86
CA ARG A 63 -11.63 2.20 -21.17
C ARG A 63 -11.28 3.54 -21.80
N LEU A 64 -10.43 3.51 -22.83
CA LEU A 64 -10.20 4.66 -23.71
C LEU A 64 -11.43 4.87 -24.57
N ASP A 65 -12.13 5.99 -24.39
CA ASP A 65 -13.33 6.33 -25.17
C ASP A 65 -13.45 7.86 -25.43
N LYS A 66 -12.43 8.62 -25.04
CA LYS A 66 -12.39 10.08 -25.20
C LYS A 66 -11.21 10.51 -26.09
N PRO A 67 -11.37 11.55 -26.91
CA PRO A 67 -10.32 11.97 -27.87
C PRO A 67 -9.04 12.52 -27.21
N TRP A 68 -9.10 12.94 -25.94
CA TRP A 68 -7.92 13.38 -25.18
C TRP A 68 -7.19 12.25 -24.48
N GLU A 69 -7.77 11.07 -24.42
CA GLU A 69 -7.14 9.87 -23.87
C GLU A 69 -6.27 9.20 -24.90
N GLY A 70 -5.30 8.43 -24.44
CA GLY A 70 -4.40 7.70 -25.31
C GLY A 70 -3.70 6.54 -24.61
N PRO A 71 -2.91 5.77 -25.34
CA PRO A 71 -2.27 4.56 -24.82
C PRO A 71 -1.27 4.82 -23.69
N GLY A 72 -0.82 6.07 -23.52
CA GLY A 72 0.06 6.50 -22.43
C GLY A 72 -0.67 6.91 -21.14
N ASN A 73 -1.98 6.66 -21.02
CA ASN A 73 -2.70 6.93 -19.78
C ASN A 73 -2.07 6.20 -18.59
N PHE A 74 -2.13 6.84 -17.42
CA PHE A 74 -1.47 6.32 -16.22
C PHE A 74 -2.39 6.47 -14.99
N PRO A 75 -2.51 5.43 -14.15
CA PRO A 75 -3.36 5.50 -12.95
C PRO A 75 -2.73 6.42 -11.90
N MET A 76 -3.57 7.14 -11.16
CA MET A 76 -3.13 8.02 -10.07
C MET A 76 -3.69 7.56 -8.74
N SER A 77 -4.90 7.98 -8.39
CA SER A 77 -5.51 7.70 -7.09
C SER A 77 -7.01 7.48 -7.19
N VAL A 78 -7.55 6.79 -6.20
CA VAL A 78 -8.98 6.61 -5.99
C VAL A 78 -9.30 6.76 -4.51
N PHE A 79 -10.36 7.51 -4.19
CA PHE A 79 -10.85 7.67 -2.82
C PHE A 79 -12.33 8.03 -2.82
N GLU A 80 -12.96 7.85 -1.66
CA GLU A 80 -14.33 8.28 -1.43
C GLU A 80 -14.35 9.73 -0.95
N HIS A 81 -15.22 10.54 -1.54
CA HIS A 81 -15.53 11.88 -1.07
C HIS A 81 -16.96 12.26 -1.44
N GLY A 82 -17.72 12.77 -0.46
CA GLY A 82 -19.11 13.18 -0.66
C GLY A 82 -20.05 12.05 -1.07
N GLY A 83 -19.84 10.84 -0.58
CA GLY A 83 -20.68 9.66 -0.85
C GLY A 83 -20.46 9.03 -2.22
N ARG A 84 -19.43 9.44 -2.96
CA ARG A 84 -19.06 8.90 -4.26
C ARG A 84 -17.56 8.59 -4.34
N LEU A 85 -17.16 7.72 -5.26
CA LEU A 85 -15.76 7.43 -5.52
C LEU A 85 -15.25 8.34 -6.65
N LEU A 86 -14.10 8.96 -6.43
CA LEU A 86 -13.37 9.74 -7.42
C LEU A 86 -12.12 8.97 -7.82
N MET A 87 -11.98 8.63 -9.09
CA MET A 87 -10.77 8.01 -9.64
C MET A 87 -10.09 8.99 -10.58
N TYR A 88 -8.83 9.29 -10.27
CA TYR A 88 -8.00 10.17 -11.08
C TYR A 88 -7.00 9.36 -11.89
N TYR A 89 -6.81 9.80 -13.13
CA TYR A 89 -5.82 9.23 -14.04
C TYR A 89 -5.24 10.29 -14.95
N ARG A 90 -4.00 10.12 -15.34
CA ARG A 90 -3.39 10.94 -16.39
C ARG A 90 -3.88 10.44 -17.74
N ALA A 91 -4.49 11.30 -18.52
CA ALA A 91 -4.74 11.06 -19.94
C ALA A 91 -3.55 11.57 -20.76
N MET A 92 -2.95 10.70 -21.58
CA MET A 92 -1.77 11.03 -22.38
C MET A 92 -1.87 10.40 -23.77
N ARG A 93 -1.90 11.27 -24.78
CA ARG A 93 -1.76 10.87 -26.17
C ARG A 93 -0.27 10.90 -26.57
N VAL A 94 0.15 9.91 -27.33
CA VAL A 94 1.56 9.82 -27.80
C VAL A 94 1.82 10.59 -29.08
N ASP A 95 0.76 10.97 -29.79
CA ASP A 95 0.81 11.68 -31.10
C ASP A 95 0.78 13.21 -30.95
N THR A 96 0.56 13.77 -29.78
CA THR A 96 0.47 15.23 -29.56
C THR A 96 1.79 15.89 -29.22
N GLY A 97 2.83 15.11 -28.93
CA GLY A 97 4.13 15.63 -28.45
C GLY A 97 4.10 16.22 -27.02
N ASP A 98 2.95 16.21 -26.33
CA ASP A 98 2.85 16.61 -24.93
C ASP A 98 3.33 15.47 -24.02
N PRO A 99 4.47 15.61 -23.33
CA PRO A 99 5.03 14.57 -22.49
C PRO A 99 4.31 14.43 -21.14
N LEU A 100 3.50 15.40 -20.75
CA LEU A 100 2.87 15.43 -19.42
C LEU A 100 1.47 14.84 -19.42
N GLY A 101 0.68 15.09 -20.47
CA GLY A 101 -0.74 14.79 -20.49
C GLY A 101 -1.55 15.67 -19.56
N VAL A 102 -2.78 15.28 -19.29
CA VAL A 102 -3.74 16.02 -18.47
C VAL A 102 -4.37 15.13 -17.39
N LEU A 103 -4.71 15.73 -16.25
CA LEU A 103 -5.45 15.04 -15.20
C LEU A 103 -6.91 14.90 -15.58
N CYS A 104 -7.42 13.69 -15.60
CA CYS A 104 -8.83 13.36 -15.79
C CYS A 104 -9.41 12.70 -14.54
N VAL A 105 -10.73 12.82 -14.39
CA VAL A 105 -11.49 12.18 -13.32
C VAL A 105 -12.61 11.30 -13.88
N ALA A 106 -12.84 10.16 -13.25
CA ALA A 106 -14.06 9.36 -13.39
C ALA A 106 -14.73 9.24 -12.03
N ILE A 107 -16.06 9.14 -12.03
CA ILE A 107 -16.89 9.13 -10.82
C ILE A 107 -17.72 7.84 -10.80
N SER A 108 -17.80 7.21 -9.63
CA SER A 108 -18.73 6.12 -9.36
C SER A 108 -19.65 6.51 -8.21
N GLU A 109 -20.96 6.27 -8.40
CA GLU A 109 -22.01 6.50 -7.39
C GLU A 109 -22.56 5.19 -6.81
N ASP A 110 -22.07 4.06 -7.28
CA ASP A 110 -22.52 2.70 -6.93
C ASP A 110 -21.44 1.86 -6.22
N GLY A 111 -20.48 2.54 -5.60
CA GLY A 111 -19.41 1.87 -4.85
C GLY A 111 -18.31 1.24 -5.73
N GLY A 112 -18.13 1.72 -6.96
CA GLY A 112 -17.04 1.33 -7.85
C GLY A 112 -17.40 0.25 -8.87
N GLU A 113 -18.69 -0.07 -9.02
CA GLU A 113 -19.16 -1.04 -10.03
C GLU A 113 -19.20 -0.42 -11.42
N THR A 114 -19.76 0.78 -11.52
CA THR A 114 -19.78 1.54 -12.78
C THR A 114 -19.15 2.92 -12.61
N TRP A 115 -18.62 3.47 -13.70
CA TRP A 115 -17.88 4.73 -13.70
C TRP A 115 -18.30 5.61 -14.86
N ALA A 116 -18.59 6.87 -14.55
CA ALA A 116 -18.89 7.91 -15.52
C ALA A 116 -17.71 8.87 -15.64
N LYS A 117 -17.48 9.38 -16.85
CA LYS A 117 -16.56 10.48 -17.13
C LYS A 117 -17.39 11.75 -17.29
N PRO A 118 -17.50 12.60 -16.26
CA PRO A 118 -18.41 13.75 -16.27
C PRO A 118 -17.96 14.82 -17.26
N ALA A 119 -18.91 15.53 -17.86
CA ALA A 119 -18.64 16.76 -18.60
C ALA A 119 -18.47 17.91 -17.60
N LEU A 120 -17.23 18.25 -17.26
CA LEU A 120 -16.92 19.27 -16.25
C LEU A 120 -17.06 20.70 -16.77
N GLY A 121 -16.95 20.92 -18.07
CA GLY A 121 -17.01 22.26 -18.67
C GLY A 121 -15.79 23.14 -18.42
N LEU A 122 -14.74 22.61 -17.78
CA LEU A 122 -13.58 23.38 -17.32
C LEU A 122 -12.54 23.64 -18.41
N VAL A 123 -12.24 22.61 -19.19
CA VAL A 123 -11.18 22.63 -20.22
C VAL A 123 -11.79 22.35 -21.58
N GLU A 124 -11.41 23.17 -22.57
CA GLU A 124 -11.74 22.92 -23.97
C GLU A 124 -10.73 21.97 -24.61
N TRP A 125 -11.23 21.00 -25.35
CA TRP A 125 -10.43 20.09 -26.15
C TRP A 125 -11.10 19.82 -27.51
N GLY A 126 -10.40 20.12 -28.59
CA GLY A 126 -10.92 19.85 -29.94
C GLY A 126 -12.25 20.55 -30.27
N GLY A 127 -12.51 21.73 -29.68
CA GLY A 127 -13.73 22.51 -29.92
C GLY A 127 -14.92 22.14 -29.01
N THR A 128 -14.74 21.24 -28.04
CA THR A 128 -15.75 20.91 -27.04
C THR A 128 -15.26 21.17 -25.62
N ARG A 129 -16.18 21.56 -24.72
CA ARG A 129 -15.95 21.60 -23.27
C ARG A 129 -16.57 20.44 -22.52
N GLU A 130 -17.16 19.49 -23.21
CA GLU A 130 -17.71 18.26 -22.61
C GLU A 130 -16.59 17.28 -22.25
N THR A 131 -15.63 17.74 -21.44
CA THR A 131 -14.45 16.99 -21.03
C THR A 131 -14.47 16.70 -19.54
N ASN A 132 -13.89 15.57 -19.13
CA ASN A 132 -13.62 15.22 -17.73
C ASN A 132 -12.22 15.62 -17.29
N ILE A 133 -11.64 16.62 -17.95
CA ILE A 133 -10.31 17.15 -17.67
C ILE A 133 -10.40 18.14 -16.50
N CYS A 134 -9.62 17.89 -15.45
CA CYS A 134 -9.48 18.80 -14.32
C CYS A 134 -8.66 20.05 -14.70
N ALA A 135 -8.91 21.16 -14.03
CA ALA A 135 -8.30 22.44 -14.33
C ALA A 135 -7.74 23.15 -13.11
N ASN A 136 -6.85 24.11 -13.33
CA ASN A 136 -6.54 25.12 -12.34
C ASN A 136 -7.60 26.25 -12.35
N GLU A 137 -7.50 27.23 -11.43
CA GLU A 137 -8.44 28.37 -11.33
C GLU A 137 -8.52 29.22 -12.59
N GLN A 138 -7.51 29.16 -13.46
CA GLN A 138 -7.50 29.89 -14.74
C GLN A 138 -8.11 29.05 -15.88
N GLY A 139 -8.70 27.89 -15.59
CA GLY A 139 -9.29 26.99 -16.59
C GLY A 139 -8.25 26.28 -17.46
N ARG A 140 -7.00 26.19 -17.03
CA ARG A 140 -5.94 25.49 -17.75
C ARG A 140 -5.83 24.05 -17.23
N PRO A 141 -5.63 23.06 -18.11
CA PRO A 141 -5.36 21.69 -17.67
C PRO A 141 -4.10 21.63 -16.81
N LEU A 142 -4.08 20.69 -15.90
CA LEU A 142 -2.94 20.47 -14.99
C LEU A 142 -2.63 18.98 -14.89
N MET A 143 -1.46 18.69 -14.31
CA MET A 143 -1.03 17.33 -14.01
C MET A 143 -0.55 17.28 -12.56
N VAL A 144 -1.40 16.79 -11.68
CA VAL A 144 -1.15 16.65 -10.23
C VAL A 144 -1.62 15.27 -9.75
N ILE A 145 -1.21 14.84 -8.57
CA ILE A 145 -1.64 13.59 -7.93
C ILE A 145 -2.59 13.94 -6.80
N PRO A 146 -3.91 13.81 -6.98
CA PRO A 146 -4.89 14.08 -5.92
C PRO A 146 -4.85 13.04 -4.80
N TRP A 147 -5.14 13.47 -3.58
CA TRP A 147 -5.28 12.63 -2.40
C TRP A 147 -6.27 13.25 -1.41
N LEU A 148 -6.86 12.42 -0.55
CA LEU A 148 -7.82 12.85 0.46
C LEU A 148 -7.11 13.13 1.78
N ASN A 149 -7.24 14.36 2.29
CA ASN A 149 -6.73 14.75 3.59
C ASN A 149 -7.74 14.40 4.69
N THR A 150 -7.48 13.33 5.41
CA THR A 150 -8.34 12.82 6.49
C THR A 150 -8.01 13.39 7.87
N ARG A 151 -7.04 14.33 7.97
CA ARG A 151 -6.70 14.97 9.24
C ARG A 151 -7.94 15.61 9.88
N PRO A 152 -8.20 15.35 11.18
CA PRO A 152 -9.28 16.02 11.90
C PRO A 152 -9.16 17.55 11.86
N GLY A 153 -10.30 18.24 11.73
CA GLY A 153 -10.36 19.71 11.74
C GLY A 153 -9.99 20.39 10.41
N VAL A 154 -9.65 19.64 9.36
CA VAL A 154 -9.48 20.22 8.01
C VAL A 154 -10.87 20.63 7.47
N PRO A 155 -11.04 21.87 7.00
CA PRO A 155 -12.28 22.30 6.37
C PRO A 155 -12.66 21.40 5.18
N GLU A 156 -13.95 21.19 4.96
CA GLU A 156 -14.45 20.28 3.92
C GLU A 156 -13.99 20.71 2.50
N ASP A 157 -13.99 22.00 2.23
CA ASP A 157 -13.51 22.60 0.98
C ASP A 157 -11.99 22.52 0.78
N GLN A 158 -11.26 21.96 1.75
CA GLN A 158 -9.82 21.75 1.70
C GLN A 158 -9.39 20.29 1.87
N ARG A 159 -10.34 19.36 1.89
CA ARG A 159 -10.02 17.93 2.07
C ARG A 159 -9.35 17.32 0.87
N ILE A 160 -9.72 17.73 -0.34
CA ILE A 160 -9.05 17.24 -1.54
C ILE A 160 -7.82 18.11 -1.79
N LYS A 161 -6.66 17.47 -1.71
CA LYS A 161 -5.37 18.07 -1.99
C LYS A 161 -4.68 17.33 -3.12
N ALA A 162 -3.71 17.98 -3.73
CA ALA A 162 -2.88 17.32 -4.73
C ALA A 162 -1.43 17.77 -4.63
N ILE A 163 -0.53 16.97 -5.17
CA ILE A 163 0.90 17.26 -5.24
C ILE A 163 1.41 17.15 -6.67
N HIS A 164 2.41 17.97 -6.96
CA HIS A 164 3.18 17.92 -8.20
C HIS A 164 4.63 18.22 -7.91
N SER A 165 5.58 17.61 -8.66
CA SER A 165 7.01 17.84 -8.46
C SER A 165 7.55 18.85 -9.45
N GLU A 166 8.35 19.80 -8.96
CA GLU A 166 9.05 20.80 -9.78
C GLU A 166 10.55 20.79 -9.45
N PRO A 167 11.45 20.94 -10.45
CA PRO A 167 12.87 21.19 -10.22
C PRO A 167 13.11 22.51 -9.50
N LEU A 168 14.14 22.59 -8.67
CA LEU A 168 14.54 23.84 -8.02
C LEU A 168 15.36 24.75 -8.92
N SER A 169 15.99 24.21 -9.98
CA SER A 169 16.84 24.97 -10.91
C SER A 169 16.13 26.10 -11.63
N GLY A 170 14.78 26.06 -11.70
CA GLY A 170 13.98 27.05 -12.44
C GLY A 170 14.13 27.00 -13.96
N GLU A 171 15.11 26.27 -14.47
CA GLU A 171 15.40 26.13 -15.91
C GLU A 171 14.64 24.98 -16.57
N ALA A 172 14.23 23.99 -15.75
CA ALA A 172 13.45 22.84 -16.20
C ALA A 172 12.00 22.95 -15.70
N HIS A 173 11.04 22.61 -16.57
CA HIS A 173 9.62 22.69 -16.22
C HIS A 173 9.07 21.41 -15.59
N THR A 174 9.86 20.34 -15.56
CA THR A 174 9.42 19.03 -15.02
C THR A 174 10.57 18.30 -14.33
N ALA A 175 10.23 17.45 -13.34
CA ALA A 175 11.21 16.56 -12.69
C ALA A 175 11.94 15.63 -13.68
N TYR A 176 11.34 15.37 -14.83
CA TYR A 176 11.91 14.54 -15.89
C TYR A 176 13.06 15.25 -16.64
N GLN A 177 13.00 16.59 -16.77
CA GLN A 177 14.01 17.37 -17.51
C GLN A 177 15.29 17.59 -16.70
N ASP A 178 15.22 17.52 -15.37
CA ASP A 178 16.38 17.57 -14.48
C ASP A 178 16.35 16.37 -13.51
N PRO A 179 16.72 15.18 -13.98
CA PRO A 179 16.60 13.96 -13.15
C PRO A 179 17.56 13.92 -11.97
N ALA A 180 18.66 14.64 -12.02
CA ALA A 180 19.71 14.61 -10.99
C ALA A 180 19.63 15.74 -9.98
N GLY A 181 18.96 16.85 -10.32
CA GLY A 181 18.85 18.04 -9.48
C GLY A 181 17.86 17.88 -8.33
N PRO A 182 17.99 18.75 -7.29
CA PRO A 182 17.03 18.81 -6.20
C PRO A 182 15.67 19.27 -6.70
N LYS A 183 14.61 18.72 -6.07
CA LYS A 183 13.21 18.98 -6.46
C LYS A 183 12.39 19.35 -5.23
N ARG A 184 11.30 20.03 -5.49
CA ARG A 184 10.27 20.31 -4.48
C ARG A 184 8.92 19.71 -4.90
N LEU A 185 8.09 19.45 -3.91
CA LEU A 185 6.66 19.23 -4.13
C LEU A 185 5.92 20.55 -4.04
N VAL A 186 5.05 20.78 -5.02
CA VAL A 186 4.08 21.88 -5.03
C VAL A 186 2.72 21.32 -4.65
N PHE A 187 2.08 21.97 -3.69
CA PHE A 187 0.82 21.52 -3.12
C PHE A 187 -0.34 22.31 -3.68
N TRP A 188 -1.41 21.60 -3.94
CA TRP A 188 -2.66 22.13 -4.47
C TRP A 188 -3.82 21.74 -3.58
N VAL A 189 -4.90 22.48 -3.65
CA VAL A 189 -6.15 22.21 -2.92
C VAL A 189 -7.34 22.40 -3.83
N SER A 190 -8.40 21.62 -3.61
CA SER A 190 -9.64 21.69 -4.36
C SER A 190 -10.83 21.50 -3.41
N ALA A 191 -11.89 22.27 -3.63
CA ALA A 191 -13.15 22.12 -2.91
C ALA A 191 -14.08 21.07 -3.55
N ASP A 192 -13.97 20.88 -4.87
CA ASP A 192 -14.87 20.05 -5.66
C ASP A 192 -14.20 18.77 -6.22
N GLY A 193 -12.85 18.72 -6.17
CA GLY A 193 -12.05 17.66 -6.77
C GLY A 193 -11.75 17.86 -8.26
N PHE A 194 -12.18 18.96 -8.87
CA PHE A 194 -12.08 19.20 -10.30
C PHE A 194 -11.29 20.46 -10.63
N THR A 195 -11.47 21.52 -9.81
CA THR A 195 -10.74 22.78 -9.92
C THR A 195 -9.73 22.89 -8.80
N PHE A 196 -8.46 23.03 -9.15
CA PHE A 196 -7.36 23.06 -8.19
C PHE A 196 -6.69 24.44 -8.18
N ARG A 197 -6.38 24.92 -6.97
CA ARG A 197 -5.54 26.12 -6.77
C ARG A 197 -4.27 25.75 -6.01
N LYS A 198 -3.19 26.47 -6.26
CA LYS A 198 -1.97 26.29 -5.45
C LYS A 198 -2.27 26.64 -3.99
N LEU A 199 -1.76 25.85 -3.08
CA LEU A 199 -1.81 26.17 -1.65
C LEU A 199 -0.91 27.39 -1.41
N ASP A 200 -1.35 28.34 -0.58
CA ASP A 200 -0.58 29.54 -0.20
C ASP A 200 -0.70 29.73 1.31
N PRO A 201 0.42 29.77 2.05
CA PRO A 201 1.79 29.52 1.59
C PRO A 201 2.02 28.08 1.14
N GLN A 202 3.08 27.87 0.34
CA GLN A 202 3.49 26.53 -0.08
C GLN A 202 4.25 25.79 1.04
N PRO A 203 3.98 24.49 1.24
CA PRO A 203 4.81 23.65 2.09
C PRO A 203 6.26 23.53 1.59
N GLU A 204 7.21 23.45 2.51
CA GLU A 204 8.63 23.34 2.21
C GLU A 204 9.08 21.87 2.13
N MET A 205 8.55 21.10 1.17
CA MET A 205 9.00 19.73 0.93
C MET A 205 10.00 19.71 -0.22
N VAL A 206 11.27 19.59 0.11
CA VAL A 206 12.39 19.52 -0.82
C VAL A 206 13.16 18.22 -0.61
N SER A 207 13.66 17.63 -1.69
CA SER A 207 14.56 16.48 -1.64
C SER A 207 15.66 16.64 -2.71
N ASP A 208 16.89 16.27 -2.36
CA ASP A 208 18.06 16.18 -3.24
C ASP A 208 18.38 14.73 -3.63
N LEU A 209 17.57 13.77 -3.19
CA LEU A 209 17.72 12.38 -3.59
C LEU A 209 17.56 12.25 -5.11
N ARG A 210 18.45 11.49 -5.72
CA ARG A 210 18.50 11.32 -7.18
C ARG A 210 17.15 10.84 -7.73
N ASN A 211 16.66 11.50 -8.79
CA ASN A 211 15.36 11.21 -9.43
C ASN A 211 14.18 11.17 -8.45
N CYS A 212 14.25 11.98 -7.38
CA CYS A 212 13.18 12.07 -6.41
C CYS A 212 11.88 12.58 -7.05
N PHE A 213 10.75 12.17 -6.47
CA PHE A 213 9.38 12.56 -6.83
C PHE A 213 8.94 12.20 -8.26
N ASP A 214 9.70 11.39 -8.99
CA ASP A 214 9.31 10.93 -10.33
C ASP A 214 8.33 9.75 -10.20
N GLY A 215 7.05 10.04 -10.30
CA GLY A 215 5.94 9.09 -10.34
C GLY A 215 5.64 8.39 -9.01
N GLY A 216 4.37 8.04 -8.80
CA GLY A 216 3.91 7.19 -7.70
C GLY A 216 4.13 7.74 -6.29
N ASN A 217 4.09 9.06 -6.11
CA ASN A 217 4.15 9.67 -4.79
C ASN A 217 2.82 9.49 -4.06
N THR A 218 2.85 9.03 -2.82
CA THR A 218 1.66 8.87 -1.98
C THR A 218 1.79 9.69 -0.71
N LEU A 219 0.73 10.40 -0.37
CA LEU A 219 0.67 11.27 0.79
C LEU A 219 -0.66 11.03 1.51
N PHE A 220 -0.61 10.88 2.82
CA PHE A 220 -1.80 10.71 3.65
C PHE A 220 -1.56 11.25 5.07
N TRP A 221 -2.65 11.49 5.80
CA TRP A 221 -2.62 11.67 7.23
C TRP A 221 -2.63 10.30 7.93
N SER A 222 -1.68 10.06 8.80
CA SER A 222 -1.65 8.86 9.63
C SER A 222 -2.27 9.13 10.99
N GLU A 223 -3.39 8.50 11.29
CA GLU A 223 -4.00 8.53 12.61
C GLU A 223 -3.12 7.85 13.67
N ALA A 224 -2.41 6.80 13.29
CA ALA A 224 -1.53 6.07 14.20
C ALA A 224 -0.29 6.88 14.58
N GLU A 225 0.24 7.70 13.67
CA GLU A 225 1.42 8.54 13.91
C GLU A 225 1.09 9.99 14.26
N GLN A 226 -0.18 10.41 14.11
CA GLN A 226 -0.65 11.79 14.31
C GLN A 226 0.18 12.80 13.48
N GLN A 227 0.48 12.44 12.24
CA GLN A 227 1.23 13.26 11.28
C GLN A 227 0.95 12.86 9.84
N TYR A 228 1.32 13.73 8.90
CA TYR A 228 1.36 13.42 7.49
C TYR A 228 2.54 12.51 7.19
N VAL A 229 2.33 11.56 6.31
CA VAL A 229 3.34 10.61 5.85
C VAL A 229 3.39 10.66 4.33
N LEU A 230 4.56 10.94 3.79
CA LEU A 230 4.85 10.96 2.37
C LEU A 230 5.76 9.80 2.04
N TYR A 231 5.36 8.97 1.06
CA TYR A 231 6.23 8.03 0.39
C TYR A 231 6.42 8.48 -1.05
N TYR A 232 7.67 8.48 -1.51
CA TYR A 232 8.00 8.90 -2.86
C TYR A 232 9.15 8.10 -3.45
N ARG A 233 9.21 8.05 -4.77
CA ARG A 233 10.27 7.36 -5.50
C ARG A 233 11.55 8.18 -5.52
N TRP A 234 12.68 7.48 -5.42
CA TRP A 234 14.02 7.97 -5.72
C TRP A 234 14.85 6.87 -6.34
N TYR A 235 16.09 7.18 -6.74
CA TYR A 235 17.01 6.20 -7.29
C TYR A 235 18.17 5.99 -6.35
N GLU A 236 18.22 4.82 -5.76
CA GLU A 236 19.40 4.32 -5.07
C GLU A 236 20.50 4.06 -6.10
N SER A 237 21.76 4.48 -5.83
CA SER A 237 22.90 4.29 -6.73
C SER A 237 23.90 3.34 -6.13
N GLU A 238 24.28 2.32 -6.91
CA GLU A 238 25.35 1.41 -6.57
C GLU A 238 26.11 1.02 -7.85
N GLY A 239 27.44 1.13 -7.85
CA GLY A 239 28.27 0.78 -8.99
C GLY A 239 27.94 1.54 -10.30
N GLY A 240 27.37 2.75 -10.18
CA GLY A 240 26.95 3.56 -11.34
C GLY A 240 25.58 3.23 -11.91
N ARG A 241 24.94 2.14 -11.47
CA ARG A 241 23.55 1.79 -11.81
C ARG A 241 22.58 2.45 -10.81
N GLY A 242 21.47 2.97 -11.31
CA GLY A 242 20.36 3.47 -10.48
C GLY A 242 19.28 2.41 -10.32
N TRP A 243 18.73 2.27 -9.08
CA TRP A 243 17.63 1.37 -8.75
C TRP A 243 16.47 2.19 -8.23
N ARG A 244 15.26 1.95 -8.76
CA ARG A 244 14.04 2.59 -8.26
C ARG A 244 13.70 2.08 -6.88
N SER A 245 13.71 2.97 -5.89
CA SER A 245 13.45 2.68 -4.49
C SER A 245 12.48 3.72 -3.91
N MET A 246 12.13 3.58 -2.64
CA MET A 246 11.21 4.48 -1.93
C MET A 246 11.94 5.22 -0.81
N ALA A 247 11.55 6.48 -0.60
CA ALA A 247 11.93 7.25 0.56
C ALA A 247 10.66 7.72 1.29
N ARG A 248 10.81 8.00 2.58
CA ARG A 248 9.76 8.45 3.47
C ARG A 248 10.14 9.77 4.12
N ALA A 249 9.18 10.70 4.21
CA ALA A 249 9.26 11.91 5.00
C ALA A 249 7.96 12.12 5.76
N THR A 250 8.00 12.88 6.86
CA THR A 250 6.82 13.14 7.70
C THR A 250 6.68 14.62 8.04
N SER A 251 5.44 15.03 8.35
CA SER A 251 5.14 16.39 8.78
C SER A 251 3.94 16.42 9.74
N LYS A 252 4.03 17.20 10.81
CA LYS A 252 2.90 17.38 11.73
C LYS A 252 1.85 18.39 11.23
N ASP A 253 2.26 19.30 10.36
CA ASP A 253 1.44 20.44 9.94
C ASP A 253 1.25 20.56 8.44
N LEU A 254 1.86 19.69 7.64
CA LEU A 254 1.97 19.69 6.17
C LEU A 254 3.02 20.68 5.64
N PHE A 255 3.46 21.67 6.43
CA PHE A 255 4.33 22.74 5.96
C PHE A 255 5.81 22.45 6.23
N HIS A 256 6.13 21.89 7.39
CA HIS A 256 7.50 21.56 7.82
C HIS A 256 7.71 20.04 7.77
N TRP A 257 8.67 19.62 6.98
CA TRP A 257 8.94 18.20 6.71
C TRP A 257 10.23 17.73 7.39
N SER A 258 10.23 16.48 7.83
CA SER A 258 11.44 15.81 8.29
C SER A 258 12.43 15.62 7.13
N GLU A 259 13.68 15.30 7.46
CA GLU A 259 14.59 14.72 6.49
C GLU A 259 13.99 13.47 5.86
N SER A 260 14.36 13.24 4.61
CA SER A 260 13.91 12.10 3.84
C SER A 260 14.73 10.85 4.18
N ILE A 261 14.07 9.78 4.57
CA ILE A 261 14.71 8.53 4.95
C ILE A 261 14.44 7.49 3.86
N PRO A 262 15.47 6.93 3.20
CA PRO A 262 15.30 5.77 2.33
C PRO A 262 14.67 4.58 3.07
N MET A 263 13.69 3.93 2.44
CA MET A 263 13.07 2.73 2.99
C MET A 263 13.99 1.53 2.81
N THR A 264 13.98 0.63 3.78
CA THR A 264 14.67 -0.66 3.71
C THR A 264 13.68 -1.80 3.45
N TYR A 265 14.19 -2.94 2.96
CA TYR A 265 13.37 -4.11 2.61
C TYR A 265 13.85 -5.38 3.33
N GLY A 266 14.70 -5.24 4.37
CA GLY A 266 15.34 -6.35 5.06
C GLY A 266 16.37 -7.07 4.19
N ASP A 267 16.60 -8.35 4.46
CA ASP A 267 17.60 -9.18 3.77
C ASP A 267 17.03 -9.82 2.49
N THR A 268 16.16 -9.12 1.78
CA THR A 268 15.56 -9.60 0.53
C THR A 268 16.40 -9.22 -0.69
N PRO A 269 16.31 -9.96 -1.80
CA PRO A 269 16.93 -9.55 -3.06
C PRO A 269 16.46 -8.16 -3.47
N ARG A 270 17.36 -7.38 -4.07
CA ARG A 270 17.03 -6.04 -4.55
C ARG A 270 16.05 -6.11 -5.72
N GLU A 271 14.95 -5.33 -5.59
CA GLU A 271 13.92 -5.18 -6.60
C GLU A 271 13.76 -3.70 -6.97
N GLU A 272 13.20 -3.41 -8.14
CA GLU A 272 12.88 -2.06 -8.57
C GLU A 272 11.38 -1.81 -8.43
N PHE A 273 10.99 -0.79 -7.64
CA PHE A 273 9.60 -0.40 -7.44
C PHE A 273 9.29 0.89 -8.19
N TYR A 274 8.46 0.79 -9.23
CA TYR A 274 8.09 1.94 -10.05
C TYR A 274 7.11 2.87 -9.34
N THR A 275 6.12 2.30 -8.64
CA THR A 275 5.19 3.02 -7.74
C THR A 275 5.08 2.28 -6.42
N ASN A 276 4.79 3.00 -5.33
CA ASN A 276 4.60 2.36 -4.02
C ASN A 276 3.13 2.13 -3.67
N ASN A 277 2.24 3.07 -3.97
CA ASN A 277 0.80 3.06 -3.66
C ASN A 277 0.47 2.79 -2.18
N THR A 278 1.36 3.16 -1.28
CA THR A 278 1.22 2.94 0.17
C THR A 278 0.06 3.73 0.73
N THR A 279 -0.85 3.05 1.42
CA THR A 279 -1.97 3.68 2.14
C THR A 279 -2.21 3.00 3.49
N PRO A 280 -2.68 3.72 4.52
CA PRO A 280 -3.17 3.09 5.74
C PRO A 280 -4.36 2.18 5.41
N TYR A 281 -4.38 0.99 6.00
CA TYR A 281 -5.54 0.12 5.83
C TYR A 281 -6.69 0.60 6.72
N PHE A 282 -7.85 0.89 6.15
CA PHE A 282 -8.95 1.56 6.86
C PHE A 282 -9.49 0.80 8.08
N ARG A 283 -9.33 -0.54 8.15
CA ARG A 283 -9.71 -1.35 9.33
C ARG A 283 -8.59 -1.48 10.37
N ALA A 284 -7.35 -1.20 9.97
CA ALA A 284 -6.15 -1.25 10.80
C ALA A 284 -5.18 -0.12 10.41
N PRO A 285 -5.47 1.16 10.74
CA PRO A 285 -4.73 2.32 10.22
C PRO A 285 -3.26 2.38 10.61
N HIS A 286 -2.81 1.57 11.54
CA HIS A 286 -1.41 1.41 11.93
C HIS A 286 -0.64 0.42 11.03
N ILE A 287 -1.33 -0.26 10.11
CA ILE A 287 -0.75 -1.14 9.09
C ILE A 287 -0.90 -0.44 7.73
N TYR A 288 0.22 -0.21 7.07
CA TYR A 288 0.26 0.38 5.74
C TYR A 288 0.41 -0.72 4.71
N ILE A 289 -0.48 -0.72 3.75
CA ILE A 289 -0.54 -1.69 2.64
C ILE A 289 -0.11 -0.99 1.36
N ALA A 290 0.82 -1.58 0.66
CA ALA A 290 1.39 -1.05 -0.57
C ALA A 290 1.37 -2.11 -1.69
N PRO A 291 0.33 -2.12 -2.53
CA PRO A 291 0.37 -2.82 -3.81
C PRO A 291 1.35 -2.10 -4.73
N ALA A 292 2.64 -2.46 -4.65
CA ALA A 292 3.71 -1.75 -5.33
C ALA A 292 3.94 -2.30 -6.74
N ALA A 293 4.05 -1.41 -7.72
CA ALA A 293 4.39 -1.81 -9.09
C ALA A 293 5.88 -2.18 -9.16
N ARG A 294 6.18 -3.46 -9.41
CA ARG A 294 7.53 -3.97 -9.61
C ARG A 294 7.91 -3.87 -11.08
N PHE A 295 9.08 -3.31 -11.35
CA PHE A 295 9.60 -3.12 -12.69
C PHE A 295 10.79 -4.06 -12.94
N MET A 296 10.71 -4.81 -14.03
CA MET A 296 11.73 -5.79 -14.44
C MET A 296 12.45 -5.29 -15.70
N GLU A 297 13.48 -4.48 -15.49
CA GLU A 297 14.29 -3.92 -16.57
C GLU A 297 14.97 -5.01 -17.41
N GLY A 298 14.90 -4.88 -18.72
CA GLY A 298 15.52 -5.81 -19.68
C GLY A 298 14.90 -7.20 -19.70
N ARG A 299 13.80 -7.45 -18.96
CA ARG A 299 13.08 -8.74 -18.98
C ARG A 299 12.02 -8.74 -20.07
N ARG A 300 12.47 -8.98 -21.30
CA ARG A 300 11.61 -9.09 -22.47
C ARG A 300 10.87 -10.43 -22.48
N VAL A 301 9.56 -10.39 -22.63
CA VAL A 301 8.67 -11.57 -22.65
C VAL A 301 8.03 -11.79 -24.02
N ILE A 302 7.68 -10.70 -24.72
CA ILE A 302 6.98 -10.76 -26.00
C ILE A 302 7.94 -10.61 -27.19
N THR A 303 7.61 -11.26 -28.33
CA THR A 303 8.35 -11.09 -29.59
C THR A 303 7.97 -9.78 -30.29
N ASP A 304 8.72 -9.41 -31.36
CA ASP A 304 8.39 -8.24 -32.18
C ASP A 304 7.05 -8.43 -32.91
N GLU A 305 6.74 -9.65 -33.37
CA GLU A 305 5.49 -9.98 -34.01
C GLU A 305 4.32 -9.85 -33.03
N GLN A 306 4.49 -10.29 -31.79
CA GLN A 306 3.48 -10.14 -30.74
C GLN A 306 3.28 -8.67 -30.38
N ALA A 307 4.36 -7.90 -30.26
CA ALA A 307 4.29 -6.47 -30.01
C ALA A 307 3.54 -5.72 -31.12
N ALA A 308 3.81 -6.07 -32.38
CA ALA A 308 3.10 -5.51 -33.53
C ALA A 308 1.61 -5.92 -33.52
N ALA A 309 1.31 -7.17 -33.20
CA ALA A 309 -0.07 -7.69 -33.17
C ALA A 309 -0.95 -7.00 -32.10
N ILE A 310 -0.39 -6.62 -30.96
CA ILE A 310 -1.10 -5.86 -29.91
C ILE A 310 -1.07 -4.34 -30.16
N GLY A 311 -0.46 -3.88 -31.25
CA GLY A 311 -0.34 -2.45 -31.58
C GLY A 311 0.48 -1.64 -30.55
N LEU A 312 1.51 -2.25 -29.95
CA LEU A 312 2.35 -1.60 -28.93
C LEU A 312 3.02 -0.36 -29.50
N LYS A 313 2.78 0.79 -28.86
CA LYS A 313 3.34 2.07 -29.28
C LYS A 313 4.72 2.29 -28.65
N ALA A 314 5.62 2.94 -29.40
CA ALA A 314 6.86 3.51 -28.87
C ALA A 314 6.65 5.00 -28.55
N SER A 315 7.36 5.52 -27.57
CA SER A 315 7.34 6.94 -27.25
C SER A 315 8.66 7.37 -26.63
N HIS A 316 9.11 8.60 -26.94
CA HIS A 316 10.35 9.20 -26.39
C HIS A 316 11.59 8.30 -26.52
N GLY A 317 11.70 7.56 -27.64
CA GLY A 317 12.82 6.63 -27.87
C GLY A 317 12.73 5.30 -27.09
N ASN A 318 11.66 5.08 -26.32
CA ASN A 318 11.46 3.84 -25.57
C ASN A 318 10.56 2.87 -26.34
N PHE A 319 10.98 1.60 -26.40
CA PHE A 319 10.16 0.49 -26.84
C PHE A 319 9.72 -0.31 -25.60
N TYR A 320 8.45 -0.28 -25.28
CA TYR A 320 7.88 -0.81 -24.03
C TYR A 320 7.79 -2.34 -24.00
N GLY A 321 8.15 -3.03 -25.08
CA GLY A 321 8.26 -4.49 -25.12
C GLY A 321 9.56 -5.04 -24.54
N ASN A 322 10.55 -4.19 -24.22
CA ASN A 322 11.86 -4.63 -23.71
C ASN A 322 11.84 -5.01 -22.22
N ASP A 323 10.82 -4.59 -21.49
CA ASP A 323 10.68 -4.78 -20.06
C ASP A 323 9.30 -5.39 -19.76
N CYS A 324 9.11 -5.89 -18.54
CA CYS A 324 7.79 -6.26 -18.06
C CYS A 324 7.58 -5.76 -16.61
N SER A 325 6.34 -5.82 -16.15
CA SER A 325 5.96 -5.34 -14.84
C SER A 325 4.85 -6.21 -14.25
N ASP A 326 4.82 -6.31 -12.91
CA ASP A 326 3.73 -6.85 -12.13
C ASP A 326 3.52 -5.99 -10.87
N ALA A 327 2.66 -6.42 -9.95
CA ALA A 327 2.59 -5.75 -8.66
C ALA A 327 2.77 -6.75 -7.51
N VAL A 328 3.48 -6.32 -6.48
CA VAL A 328 3.79 -7.09 -5.28
C VAL A 328 3.15 -6.47 -4.05
N LEU A 329 3.00 -7.23 -2.98
CA LEU A 329 2.56 -6.71 -1.70
C LEU A 329 3.77 -6.31 -0.86
N LEU A 330 3.87 -5.02 -0.54
CA LEU A 330 4.72 -4.51 0.53
C LEU A 330 3.82 -4.11 1.69
N THR A 331 4.27 -4.32 2.91
CA THR A 331 3.59 -3.82 4.10
C THR A 331 4.56 -3.07 4.99
N SER A 332 4.05 -2.14 5.79
CA SER A 332 4.84 -1.42 6.78
C SER A 332 3.98 -1.11 7.99
N ARG A 333 4.59 -0.97 9.15
CA ARG A 333 3.90 -0.52 10.35
C ARG A 333 4.09 0.97 10.54
N ALA A 334 3.10 1.66 11.11
CA ALA A 334 3.18 3.08 11.42
C ALA A 334 4.48 3.41 12.18
N GLY A 335 5.19 4.45 11.76
CA GLY A 335 6.49 4.85 12.31
C GLY A 335 7.70 4.09 11.76
N SER A 336 7.51 3.00 11.03
CA SER A 336 8.61 2.21 10.47
C SER A 336 9.18 2.85 9.20
N THR A 337 10.49 2.69 9.02
CA THR A 337 11.22 2.99 7.78
C THR A 337 11.58 1.72 7.01
N ARG A 338 10.90 0.62 7.31
CA ARG A 338 11.07 -0.67 6.66
C ARG A 338 9.77 -1.13 6.03
N TYR A 339 9.86 -1.59 4.78
CA TYR A 339 8.83 -2.44 4.19
C TYR A 339 9.12 -3.91 4.50
N ASP A 340 8.10 -4.63 4.91
CA ASP A 340 8.13 -6.08 5.00
C ASP A 340 7.93 -6.69 3.61
N ARG A 341 8.73 -7.70 3.31
CA ARG A 341 8.72 -8.50 2.08
C ARG A 341 8.63 -9.99 2.40
N THR A 342 7.80 -10.37 3.36
CA THR A 342 7.54 -11.78 3.71
C THR A 342 7.14 -12.57 2.46
N PHE A 343 6.45 -11.95 1.52
CA PHE A 343 6.02 -12.56 0.26
C PHE A 343 6.80 -11.98 -0.91
N MET A 344 7.68 -12.78 -1.51
CA MET A 344 8.42 -12.41 -2.72
C MET A 344 7.60 -12.61 -4.00
N GLU A 345 6.47 -13.33 -3.90
CA GLU A 345 5.58 -13.62 -5.00
C GLU A 345 4.83 -12.38 -5.47
N THR A 346 4.31 -12.46 -6.70
CA THR A 346 3.43 -11.45 -7.28
C THR A 346 2.08 -11.45 -6.57
N PHE A 347 1.61 -10.28 -6.19
CA PHE A 347 0.28 -10.04 -5.62
C PHE A 347 -0.78 -9.81 -6.69
N ILE A 348 -0.45 -9.01 -7.73
CA ILE A 348 -1.31 -8.79 -8.90
C ILE A 348 -0.57 -9.30 -10.12
N ARG A 349 -0.97 -10.48 -10.60
CA ARG A 349 -0.34 -11.11 -11.76
C ARG A 349 -0.70 -10.41 -13.06
N PRO A 350 0.21 -10.41 -14.05
CA PRO A 350 -0.10 -9.94 -15.40
C PRO A 350 -1.29 -10.67 -16.03
N GLY A 351 -1.41 -11.99 -15.80
CA GLY A 351 -2.41 -12.82 -16.44
C GLY A 351 -2.05 -13.20 -17.87
N PRO A 352 -2.96 -13.89 -18.60
CA PRO A 352 -2.75 -14.33 -19.97
C PRO A 352 -2.78 -13.17 -20.97
N GLY A 353 -2.16 -13.37 -22.13
CA GLY A 353 -2.17 -12.43 -23.24
C GLY A 353 -0.93 -11.52 -23.29
N ALA A 354 -0.38 -11.33 -24.50
CA ALA A 354 0.85 -10.57 -24.74
C ALA A 354 0.76 -9.11 -24.22
N GLY A 355 -0.40 -8.49 -24.29
CA GLY A 355 -0.62 -7.10 -23.84
C GLY A 355 -0.34 -6.85 -22.37
N ASN A 356 -0.37 -7.90 -21.54
CA ASN A 356 -0.08 -7.81 -20.10
C ASN A 356 1.41 -7.93 -19.77
N TRP A 357 2.27 -8.24 -20.76
CA TRP A 357 3.69 -8.55 -20.55
C TRP A 357 4.61 -7.50 -21.15
N VAL A 358 4.22 -6.24 -21.00
CA VAL A 358 5.00 -5.08 -21.44
C VAL A 358 5.34 -4.19 -20.25
N SER A 359 6.26 -3.26 -20.47
CA SER A 359 6.68 -2.26 -19.49
C SER A 359 5.50 -1.43 -18.99
N ARG A 360 5.50 -1.07 -17.70
CA ARG A 360 4.57 -0.13 -17.06
C ARG A 360 3.09 -0.52 -17.12
N THR A 361 2.78 -1.74 -17.51
CA THR A 361 1.44 -2.32 -17.35
C THR A 361 1.27 -2.98 -15.99
N ASN A 362 0.05 -3.36 -15.59
CA ASN A 362 -0.26 -3.95 -14.28
C ASN A 362 0.01 -3.03 -13.08
N TYR A 363 -0.08 -1.72 -13.29
CA TYR A 363 0.18 -0.74 -12.24
C TYR A 363 -1.08 -0.44 -11.45
N PRO A 364 -1.07 -0.65 -10.11
CA PRO A 364 -2.20 -0.33 -9.26
C PRO A 364 -2.50 1.16 -9.22
N VAL A 365 -3.77 1.50 -9.08
CA VAL A 365 -4.24 2.82 -8.66
C VAL A 365 -4.03 2.95 -7.16
N THR A 366 -3.58 4.09 -6.67
CA THR A 366 -3.42 4.32 -5.23
C THR A 366 -4.78 4.41 -4.55
N GLY A 367 -5.07 3.50 -3.63
CA GLY A 367 -6.30 3.44 -2.85
C GLY A 367 -6.82 2.01 -2.69
N ILE A 368 -7.20 1.66 -1.46
CA ILE A 368 -7.85 0.40 -1.08
C ILE A 368 -9.15 0.77 -0.39
N LEU A 369 -10.28 0.36 -0.97
CA LEU A 369 -11.60 0.81 -0.56
C LEU A 369 -12.49 -0.37 -0.16
N PRO A 370 -13.48 -0.18 0.73
CA PRO A 370 -14.50 -1.19 0.95
C PRO A 370 -15.31 -1.45 -0.33
N ALA A 371 -15.77 -2.70 -0.50
CA ALA A 371 -16.66 -3.13 -1.58
C ALA A 371 -17.77 -4.02 -1.00
N GLY A 372 -18.62 -3.43 -0.17
CA GLY A 372 -19.62 -4.13 0.62
C GLY A 372 -19.06 -4.58 1.99
N PRO A 373 -19.78 -5.44 2.70
CA PRO A 373 -19.44 -5.80 4.08
C PRO A 373 -18.28 -6.79 4.20
N ASP A 374 -18.05 -7.61 3.18
CA ASP A 374 -17.14 -8.75 3.21
C ASP A 374 -15.96 -8.64 2.23
N ARG A 375 -15.91 -7.57 1.43
CA ARG A 375 -14.89 -7.37 0.40
C ARG A 375 -14.25 -5.99 0.44
N ILE A 376 -13.02 -5.94 -0.05
CA ILE A 376 -12.31 -4.72 -0.42
C ILE A 376 -12.06 -4.72 -1.92
N GLN A 377 -11.85 -3.54 -2.47
CA GLN A 377 -11.53 -3.33 -3.87
C GLN A 377 -10.27 -2.50 -4.05
N MET A 378 -9.58 -2.82 -5.12
CA MET A 378 -8.44 -2.11 -5.68
C MET A 378 -8.64 -1.98 -7.18
N PHE A 379 -7.82 -1.18 -7.83
CA PHE A 379 -7.88 -0.99 -9.28
C PHE A 379 -6.49 -1.10 -9.87
N VAL A 380 -6.40 -1.62 -11.11
CA VAL A 380 -5.12 -1.81 -11.80
C VAL A 380 -5.24 -1.36 -13.25
N ALA A 381 -4.27 -0.58 -13.73
CA ALA A 381 -4.17 -0.23 -15.13
C ALA A 381 -3.48 -1.34 -15.91
N ARG A 382 -4.07 -1.71 -17.05
CA ARG A 382 -3.60 -2.74 -17.96
C ARG A 382 -3.26 -2.15 -19.32
N HIS A 383 -2.45 -2.87 -20.09
CA HIS A 383 -2.17 -2.59 -21.50
C HIS A 383 -1.56 -1.19 -21.75
N TYR A 384 -0.58 -0.80 -20.93
CA TYR A 384 0.14 0.46 -21.14
C TYR A 384 0.75 0.55 -22.52
N MET A 385 0.64 1.71 -23.20
CA MET A 385 1.07 1.99 -24.56
C MET A 385 0.35 1.17 -25.64
N GLN A 386 -0.86 0.71 -25.36
CA GLN A 386 -1.73 0.00 -26.30
C GLN A 386 -3.09 0.69 -26.39
N ASP A 387 -3.74 0.65 -27.56
CA ASP A 387 -5.08 1.22 -27.74
C ASP A 387 -6.17 0.50 -26.90
N SER A 388 -5.84 -0.68 -26.39
CA SER A 388 -6.66 -1.46 -25.46
C SER A 388 -6.42 -1.13 -23.98
N TRP A 389 -5.72 -0.03 -23.65
CA TRP A 389 -5.53 0.41 -22.27
C TRP A 389 -6.87 0.49 -21.52
N HIS A 390 -6.86 0.02 -20.28
CA HIS A 390 -8.04 0.06 -19.43
C HIS A 390 -7.66 0.01 -17.94
N ILE A 391 -8.63 0.35 -17.08
CA ILE A 391 -8.55 0.08 -15.64
C ILE A 391 -9.51 -1.07 -15.32
N GLU A 392 -8.98 -2.06 -14.61
CA GLU A 392 -9.69 -3.23 -14.11
C GLU A 392 -9.91 -3.08 -12.61
N ARG A 393 -11.13 -3.39 -12.13
CA ARG A 393 -11.47 -3.53 -10.72
C ARG A 393 -10.99 -4.89 -10.22
N LEU A 394 -10.37 -4.91 -9.05
CA LEU A 394 -9.93 -6.12 -8.37
C LEU A 394 -10.63 -6.24 -7.03
N LEU A 395 -11.07 -7.43 -6.68
CA LEU A 395 -11.78 -7.74 -5.45
C LEU A 395 -10.96 -8.69 -4.58
N LEU A 396 -10.96 -8.45 -3.29
CA LEU A 396 -10.35 -9.32 -2.29
C LEU A 396 -11.28 -9.41 -1.08
N ARG A 397 -11.19 -10.47 -0.29
CA ARG A 397 -11.85 -10.56 1.01
C ARG A 397 -11.42 -9.38 1.91
N THR A 398 -12.29 -8.86 2.73
CA THR A 398 -11.95 -7.90 3.78
C THR A 398 -10.87 -8.50 4.71
N ASP A 399 -9.77 -7.77 4.97
CA ASP A 399 -8.55 -8.21 5.66
C ASP A 399 -7.78 -9.34 4.94
N GLY A 400 -8.20 -9.74 3.75
CA GLY A 400 -7.81 -10.97 3.07
C GLY A 400 -6.51 -10.90 2.29
N PHE A 401 -5.60 -9.98 2.55
CA PHE A 401 -4.29 -9.91 1.89
C PHE A 401 -3.47 -11.17 2.16
N VAL A 402 -3.47 -11.61 3.42
CA VAL A 402 -2.73 -12.77 3.91
C VAL A 402 -3.57 -13.50 4.93
N SER A 403 -3.44 -14.83 4.99
CA SER A 403 -3.98 -15.65 6.07
C SER A 403 -2.88 -16.53 6.70
N ILE A 404 -3.09 -16.93 7.94
CA ILE A 404 -2.53 -18.17 8.44
C ILE A 404 -3.42 -19.29 7.92
N THR A 405 -2.88 -20.22 7.14
CA THR A 405 -3.62 -21.32 6.53
C THR A 405 -3.14 -22.68 7.04
N ALA A 406 -4.07 -23.59 7.24
CA ALA A 406 -3.78 -25.00 7.48
C ALA A 406 -4.62 -25.87 6.55
N ALA A 407 -3.98 -26.94 6.04
CA ALA A 407 -4.63 -27.92 5.18
C ALA A 407 -5.52 -28.87 6.00
N TRP A 408 -6.14 -29.86 5.33
CA TRP A 408 -6.99 -30.89 5.94
C TRP A 408 -6.32 -31.67 7.08
N ALA A 409 -5.01 -31.87 7.02
CA ALA A 409 -4.25 -32.56 8.09
C ALA A 409 -4.23 -31.76 9.40
N GLY A 410 -4.61 -30.47 9.36
CA GLY A 410 -4.55 -29.58 10.48
C GLY A 410 -3.18 -28.94 10.69
N GLY A 411 -3.16 -27.84 11.42
CA GLY A 411 -1.95 -27.10 11.79
C GLY A 411 -2.22 -26.15 12.94
N GLU A 412 -1.18 -25.57 13.47
CA GLU A 412 -1.23 -24.67 14.61
C GLU A 412 -0.45 -23.38 14.35
N ALA A 413 -0.93 -22.31 14.93
CA ALA A 413 -0.23 -21.05 15.02
C ALA A 413 -0.24 -20.55 16.46
N VAL A 414 0.92 -20.13 16.95
CA VAL A 414 1.06 -19.51 18.27
C VAL A 414 1.57 -18.10 18.07
N THR A 415 0.92 -17.14 18.72
CA THR A 415 1.38 -15.75 18.70
C THR A 415 2.53 -15.56 19.69
N ARG A 416 3.35 -14.57 19.45
CA ARG A 416 4.19 -13.97 20.48
C ARG A 416 3.31 -13.48 21.63
N SER A 417 3.93 -13.27 22.78
CA SER A 417 3.27 -12.65 23.92
C SER A 417 2.72 -11.27 23.53
N LEU A 418 1.45 -11.03 23.85
CA LEU A 418 0.74 -9.77 23.53
C LEU A 418 -0.06 -9.26 24.73
N VAL A 419 -0.26 -7.95 24.76
CA VAL A 419 -1.14 -7.27 25.71
C VAL A 419 -2.27 -6.62 24.93
N PHE A 420 -3.49 -6.79 25.41
CA PHE A 420 -4.70 -6.26 24.74
C PHE A 420 -5.58 -5.45 25.71
N ARG A 421 -6.47 -4.66 25.14
CA ARG A 421 -7.61 -4.01 25.80
C ARG A 421 -8.90 -4.52 25.16
N GLY A 422 -9.95 -4.61 25.95
CA GLY A 422 -11.24 -5.14 25.50
C GLY A 422 -11.64 -6.39 26.27
N SER A 423 -12.82 -6.90 26.01
CA SER A 423 -13.41 -8.02 26.75
C SER A 423 -13.76 -9.22 25.89
N ARG A 424 -13.60 -9.15 24.57
CA ARG A 424 -13.92 -10.23 23.63
C ARG A 424 -12.92 -10.31 22.51
N LEU A 425 -12.55 -11.53 22.12
CA LEU A 425 -11.71 -11.79 20.95
C LEU A 425 -12.61 -11.98 19.72
N GLU A 426 -12.43 -11.15 18.71
CA GLU A 426 -13.03 -11.28 17.37
C GLU A 426 -11.96 -11.79 16.38
N ILE A 427 -12.34 -12.72 15.50
CA ILE A 427 -11.51 -13.24 14.43
C ILE A 427 -12.20 -13.13 13.07
N ASN A 428 -11.41 -12.86 12.04
CA ASN A 428 -11.79 -12.99 10.63
C ASN A 428 -11.23 -14.32 10.13
N TYR A 429 -12.11 -15.24 9.73
CA TYR A 429 -11.72 -16.59 9.36
C TYR A 429 -12.66 -17.16 8.29
N ARG A 430 -12.21 -18.23 7.64
CA ARG A 430 -13.07 -19.14 6.87
C ARG A 430 -12.60 -20.57 7.02
N THR A 431 -13.51 -21.52 6.89
CA THR A 431 -13.22 -22.96 6.90
C THR A 431 -13.86 -23.64 5.70
N GLY A 432 -13.40 -24.84 5.36
CA GLY A 432 -14.22 -25.81 4.62
C GLY A 432 -15.40 -26.29 5.49
N ALA A 433 -16.37 -26.99 4.88
CA ALA A 433 -17.55 -27.51 5.60
C ALA A 433 -17.21 -28.52 6.70
N ALA A 434 -16.08 -29.20 6.58
CA ALA A 434 -15.53 -30.14 7.57
C ALA A 434 -14.26 -29.60 8.25
N GLY A 435 -13.92 -28.34 7.96
CA GLY A 435 -12.82 -27.64 8.59
C GLY A 435 -13.25 -26.98 9.90
N SER A 436 -12.27 -26.52 10.67
CA SER A 436 -12.55 -25.82 11.92
C SER A 436 -11.38 -24.95 12.39
N VAL A 437 -11.73 -24.01 13.30
CA VAL A 437 -10.77 -23.24 14.09
C VAL A 437 -11.11 -23.42 15.56
N ARG A 438 -10.08 -23.60 16.41
CA ARG A 438 -10.18 -23.53 17.87
C ARG A 438 -9.11 -22.59 18.40
N VAL A 439 -9.42 -21.91 19.49
CA VAL A 439 -8.54 -20.92 20.11
C VAL A 439 -8.32 -21.24 21.58
N GLU A 440 -7.05 -21.21 21.97
CA GLU A 440 -6.59 -21.31 23.35
C GLU A 440 -5.87 -20.03 23.72
N ILE A 441 -6.06 -19.55 24.94
CA ILE A 441 -5.27 -18.47 25.51
C ILE A 441 -4.30 -19.07 26.52
N GLN A 442 -3.01 -18.79 26.34
CA GLN A 442 -1.92 -19.26 27.17
C GLN A 442 -1.30 -18.11 27.96
N ASP A 443 -0.71 -18.44 29.09
CA ASP A 443 0.18 -17.53 29.81
C ASP A 443 1.59 -17.54 29.19
N GLU A 444 2.52 -16.76 29.75
CA GLU A 444 3.90 -16.63 29.29
C GLU A 444 4.74 -17.92 29.45
N THR A 445 4.20 -18.96 30.07
CA THR A 445 4.83 -20.29 30.22
C THR A 445 4.24 -21.32 29.27
N ASP A 446 3.47 -20.89 28.26
CA ASP A 446 2.69 -21.74 27.33
C ASP A 446 1.61 -22.59 28.01
N ALA A 447 1.26 -22.32 29.27
CA ALA A 447 0.22 -23.04 29.98
C ALA A 447 -1.17 -22.44 29.65
N PRO A 448 -2.18 -23.29 29.32
CA PRO A 448 -3.54 -22.82 29.07
C PRO A 448 -4.13 -22.10 30.28
N ILE A 449 -4.67 -20.92 30.08
CA ILE A 449 -5.40 -20.19 31.11
C ILE A 449 -6.69 -20.95 31.44
N PRO A 450 -7.02 -21.19 32.73
CA PRO A 450 -8.24 -21.90 33.13
C PRO A 450 -9.50 -21.34 32.46
N GLY A 451 -10.31 -22.22 31.86
CA GLY A 451 -11.51 -21.88 31.10
C GLY A 451 -11.25 -21.33 29.69
N ARG A 452 -10.01 -21.27 29.24
CA ARG A 452 -9.59 -20.78 27.91
C ARG A 452 -8.74 -21.76 27.14
N SER A 453 -8.81 -23.06 27.50
CA SER A 453 -8.12 -24.14 26.80
C SER A 453 -8.80 -24.51 25.48
N LEU A 454 -8.12 -25.29 24.63
CA LEU A 454 -8.71 -25.85 23.40
C LEU A 454 -9.94 -26.74 23.71
N ALA A 455 -9.96 -27.43 24.86
CA ALA A 455 -11.09 -28.26 25.27
C ALA A 455 -12.33 -27.43 25.66
N ASP A 456 -12.08 -26.25 26.19
CA ASP A 456 -13.16 -25.30 26.56
C ASP A 456 -13.65 -24.52 25.34
N CYS A 457 -12.84 -24.34 24.30
CA CYS A 457 -13.21 -23.58 23.12
C CYS A 457 -14.28 -24.31 22.31
N ARG A 458 -15.38 -23.61 22.03
CA ARG A 458 -16.39 -24.10 21.08
C ARG A 458 -15.78 -24.12 19.70
N GLU A 459 -15.97 -25.21 18.98
CA GLU A 459 -15.47 -25.35 17.62
C GLU A 459 -16.12 -24.30 16.71
N ILE A 460 -15.27 -23.62 15.93
CA ILE A 460 -15.65 -22.53 15.05
C ILE A 460 -15.62 -23.04 13.61
N ILE A 461 -16.78 -23.01 12.92
CA ILE A 461 -16.96 -23.46 11.56
C ILE A 461 -17.68 -22.34 10.81
N GLY A 462 -17.36 -22.11 9.55
CA GLY A 462 -18.02 -21.14 8.69
C GLY A 462 -17.06 -20.12 8.08
N ASP A 463 -17.63 -18.95 7.76
CA ASP A 463 -16.94 -17.85 7.05
C ASP A 463 -17.49 -16.53 7.58
N GLU A 464 -16.77 -15.87 8.50
CA GLU A 464 -17.21 -14.64 9.15
C GLU A 464 -16.05 -13.64 9.29
N MET A 465 -16.39 -12.32 9.23
CA MET A 465 -15.42 -11.23 9.32
C MET A 465 -15.06 -10.84 10.76
N ASP A 466 -16.00 -10.98 11.69
CA ASP A 466 -15.89 -10.48 13.07
C ASP A 466 -16.53 -11.50 14.03
N ARG A 467 -16.12 -12.77 13.94
CA ARG A 467 -16.60 -13.84 14.80
C ARG A 467 -16.08 -13.69 16.22
N VAL A 468 -16.96 -13.57 17.19
CA VAL A 468 -16.60 -13.62 18.60
C VAL A 468 -16.24 -15.06 18.99
N VAL A 469 -15.04 -15.25 19.50
CA VAL A 469 -14.59 -16.54 20.03
C VAL A 469 -15.27 -16.80 21.37
N THR A 470 -15.79 -18.02 21.55
CA THR A 470 -16.48 -18.41 22.78
C THR A 470 -15.91 -19.71 23.35
N TRP A 471 -15.82 -19.76 24.66
CA TRP A 471 -15.50 -20.94 25.45
C TRP A 471 -16.74 -21.45 26.19
N GLN A 472 -16.62 -22.52 26.95
CA GLN A 472 -17.77 -23.12 27.64
C GLN A 472 -18.48 -22.12 28.59
N ASP A 473 -17.72 -21.25 29.24
CA ASP A 473 -18.21 -20.24 30.19
C ASP A 473 -18.51 -18.88 29.55
N GLY A 474 -18.44 -18.78 28.22
CA GLY A 474 -18.75 -17.56 27.49
C GLY A 474 -17.56 -16.94 26.75
N SER A 475 -17.64 -15.64 26.48
CA SER A 475 -16.64 -14.91 25.66
C SER A 475 -15.91 -13.83 26.46
N ASP A 476 -16.19 -13.66 27.74
CA ASP A 476 -15.63 -12.55 28.52
C ASP A 476 -14.14 -12.79 28.85
N LEU A 477 -13.30 -11.86 28.42
CA LEU A 477 -11.85 -11.83 28.61
C LEU A 477 -11.41 -10.62 29.44
N SER A 478 -12.33 -9.86 30.05
CA SER A 478 -12.01 -8.62 30.78
C SER A 478 -10.97 -8.81 31.88
N ALA A 479 -10.97 -9.98 32.53
CA ALA A 479 -9.98 -10.33 33.58
C ALA A 479 -8.55 -10.55 33.03
N LEU A 480 -8.38 -10.69 31.71
CA LEU A 480 -7.09 -10.86 31.03
C LEU A 480 -6.61 -9.57 30.37
N ALA A 481 -7.45 -8.57 30.26
CA ALA A 481 -7.06 -7.28 29.68
C ALA A 481 -5.89 -6.65 30.46
N GLY A 482 -4.87 -6.18 29.75
CA GLY A 482 -3.64 -5.63 30.33
C GLY A 482 -2.63 -6.68 30.82
N ARG A 483 -2.94 -7.97 30.71
CA ARG A 483 -2.00 -9.06 31.03
C ARG A 483 -1.32 -9.55 29.75
N ALA A 484 -0.10 -10.00 29.87
CA ALA A 484 0.62 -10.67 28.80
C ALA A 484 0.05 -12.08 28.59
N VAL A 485 -0.35 -12.39 27.35
CA VAL A 485 -0.92 -13.68 26.94
C VAL A 485 -0.42 -14.07 25.54
N CYS A 486 -0.40 -15.37 25.26
CA CYS A 486 -0.23 -15.91 23.92
C CYS A 486 -1.55 -16.50 23.42
N LEU A 487 -1.81 -16.37 22.11
CA LEU A 487 -2.95 -17.02 21.46
C LEU A 487 -2.45 -18.22 20.67
N ARG A 488 -3.05 -19.38 20.92
CA ARG A 488 -2.84 -20.59 20.13
C ARG A 488 -4.07 -20.88 19.31
N PHE A 489 -3.90 -20.91 18.00
CA PHE A 489 -4.94 -21.26 17.02
C PHE A 489 -4.68 -22.66 16.49
N VAL A 490 -5.65 -23.54 16.58
CA VAL A 490 -5.64 -24.83 15.92
C VAL A 490 -6.59 -24.77 14.74
N LEU A 491 -6.05 -24.97 13.55
CA LEU A 491 -6.78 -24.83 12.29
C LEU A 491 -6.82 -26.18 11.54
N ARG A 492 -7.92 -26.47 10.90
CA ARG A 492 -8.07 -27.59 9.98
C ARG A 492 -8.88 -27.15 8.77
N ASP A 493 -8.34 -27.29 7.55
CA ASP A 493 -8.97 -26.83 6.31
C ASP A 493 -9.55 -25.41 6.51
N ALA A 494 -8.69 -24.47 6.95
CA ALA A 494 -9.10 -23.16 7.39
C ALA A 494 -8.05 -22.08 7.10
N ASP A 495 -8.53 -20.85 6.98
CA ASP A 495 -7.75 -19.62 6.89
C ASP A 495 -8.15 -18.68 8.03
N LEU A 496 -7.16 -18.07 8.68
CA LEU A 496 -7.31 -17.01 9.69
C LEU A 496 -6.67 -15.73 9.16
N PHE A 497 -7.45 -14.65 8.99
CA PHE A 497 -7.02 -13.42 8.31
C PHE A 497 -6.64 -12.29 9.26
N SER A 498 -7.40 -12.10 10.32
CA SER A 498 -7.15 -11.05 11.31
C SER A 498 -7.75 -11.40 12.66
N LEU A 499 -7.27 -10.68 13.68
CA LEU A 499 -7.84 -10.74 15.03
C LEU A 499 -8.01 -9.33 15.59
N ARG A 500 -8.89 -9.21 16.60
CA ARG A 500 -9.10 -7.98 17.34
C ARG A 500 -9.68 -8.29 18.71
N PHE A 501 -9.24 -7.56 19.75
CA PHE A 501 -9.97 -7.52 21.00
C PHE A 501 -10.89 -6.30 21.05
N ARG A 502 -12.12 -6.48 21.52
CA ARG A 502 -13.12 -5.42 21.56
C ARG A 502 -13.85 -5.38 22.90
N GLY A 503 -14.19 -4.17 23.38
CA GLY A 503 -15.00 -3.93 24.57
C GLY A 503 -16.50 -4.08 24.33
#